data_4ab48fa910f4a41281aabdc89ee19707
#
_entry.id   4ab48fa910f4a41281aabdc89ee19707
#
_cell.length_a   1.000
_cell.length_b   1.000
_cell.length_c   1.000
_cell.angle_alpha   90.00
_cell.angle_beta   90.00
_cell.angle_gamma   90.00
#
_symmetry.space_group_name_H-M   'P 1'
#
loop_
_entity.id
_entity.type
_entity.pdbx_description
1 polymer ?
#
loop_
_entity_poly.entity_id
_entity_poly.type
_entity_poly.pdbx_seq_one_letter_code
_entity_poly.pdbx_strand_id
1 'polypeptide(L)'
;MRLFTRKTKPWTEYLDNNTTAKEISFMEERISNKLLFMGVTQETIEHVRDVLPILLPHKEEIVERFYKDITTVDHLKQLITKHSTIDRLRMTMEKYIDQLLHAEVDMEYIQTRIIVGQVHSRIKLTAEHFIAAHHLLIQIINTILMEKIHHQPSKMINSVLGISKLAAFDQQLIVEVYMEETFKSFLFDVSDVLNDVTNLDTTKLLITEMDNIVIESQNITAATEEMSASIMEVADQSIKVAENTEEAVDTAAQSKDIINKALEDIQEVGNVYADVIRQVDQLNYEIEQTQSVIKVIREVTDQTNLLALNASIEAARAGEHGKGFAVVAEEVRKLAEHTKTQTIQITDNLESLQSVSRQVTRQIRDTENLVDRSVAEARNADEALERIVSTMQTINESTAEIAAMTEEQTSAIMDIAHRNSEMHDLGLLSQEVAMATANVIYDLSMEMDEYRRTFFETNIRLNDKDIITVAKTDHLLWKWRVYNVLLGLEALESQQVSSYETCRLGLWYYGDLSPEIQNQSVFRQLEEPHKAVHNYARQAVQSYEQGNLTDAENAFEQLQKASDQVIALLSELEKTL
;
A
#
# COMPACT_ATOMS: atom_id res chain seq x y z
N MET A 1 -12.35 86.60 -26.56
CA MET A 1 -11.85 85.48 -25.78
C MET A 1 -12.26 84.18 -26.49
N ARG A 2 -11.34 83.64 -27.36
CA ARG A 2 -11.60 82.37 -28.07
C ARG A 2 -11.21 81.25 -27.13
N LEU A 3 -12.18 80.59 -26.58
CA LEU A 3 -11.99 79.29 -25.91
C LEU A 3 -11.50 78.27 -26.93
N PHE A 4 -10.18 77.97 -26.88
CA PHE A 4 -9.63 76.82 -27.56
C PHE A 4 -10.14 75.55 -26.84
N THR A 5 -11.29 75.06 -27.26
CA THR A 5 -11.66 73.67 -26.97
C THR A 5 -10.72 72.79 -27.76
N ARG A 6 -9.67 72.26 -27.13
CA ARG A 6 -8.92 71.12 -27.70
C ARG A 6 -9.90 69.98 -27.88
N LYS A 7 -10.30 69.74 -29.14
CA LYS A 7 -11.13 68.55 -29.48
C LYS A 7 -10.32 67.31 -29.14
N THR A 8 -10.90 66.47 -28.34
CA THR A 8 -10.38 65.10 -28.15
C THR A 8 -10.42 64.36 -29.50
N LYS A 9 -9.47 63.49 -29.74
CA LYS A 9 -9.48 62.60 -30.91
C LYS A 9 -10.75 61.71 -30.90
N PRO A 10 -11.24 61.20 -32.03
CA PRO A 10 -12.27 60.16 -32.04
C PRO A 10 -11.76 58.96 -31.26
N TRP A 11 -12.67 58.22 -30.62
CA TRP A 11 -12.29 57.08 -29.81
C TRP A 11 -11.53 55.96 -30.61
N THR A 12 -11.81 55.83 -31.89
CA THR A 12 -11.12 54.93 -32.82
C THR A 12 -9.62 55.18 -32.90
N GLU A 13 -9.18 56.47 -32.92
CA GLU A 13 -7.77 56.85 -32.99
C GLU A 13 -6.98 56.52 -31.70
N TYR A 14 -7.67 56.30 -30.56
CA TYR A 14 -7.02 55.86 -29.31
C TYR A 14 -6.83 54.37 -29.25
N LEU A 15 -7.53 53.59 -30.09
CA LEU A 15 -7.46 52.14 -30.15
C LEU A 15 -6.72 51.58 -31.37
N ASP A 16 -6.31 52.48 -32.30
CA ASP A 16 -5.50 52.09 -33.45
C ASP A 16 -4.10 51.63 -33.00
N ASN A 17 -3.91 50.33 -33.01
CA ASN A 17 -2.62 49.71 -32.69
C ASN A 17 -1.81 49.52 -33.97
N ASN A 18 -1.24 50.58 -34.51
CA ASN A 18 -0.29 50.51 -35.64
C ASN A 18 1.09 50.04 -35.15
N THR A 19 1.22 48.83 -34.72
CA THR A 19 2.50 48.28 -34.24
C THR A 19 3.11 47.40 -35.31
N THR A 20 4.29 47.77 -35.74
CA THR A 20 5.18 46.86 -36.48
C THR A 20 5.90 45.96 -35.49
N ALA A 21 5.80 44.65 -35.69
CA ALA A 21 6.33 43.59 -34.84
C ALA A 21 7.86 43.60 -34.60
N LYS A 22 8.57 44.64 -35.07
CA LYS A 22 10.04 44.75 -35.02
C LYS A 22 10.61 45.28 -33.72
N GLU A 23 9.80 45.83 -32.83
CA GLU A 23 10.33 46.56 -31.64
C GLU A 23 10.43 45.68 -30.38
N ILE A 24 9.94 44.41 -30.40
CA ILE A 24 9.90 43.54 -29.22
C ILE A 24 10.76 42.28 -29.41
N SER A 25 11.84 42.37 -30.17
CA SER A 25 12.64 41.23 -30.65
C SER A 25 13.53 40.53 -29.60
N PHE A 26 13.47 40.90 -28.32
CA PHE A 26 14.31 40.32 -27.25
C PHE A 26 13.56 39.40 -26.27
N MET A 27 12.24 39.19 -26.47
CA MET A 27 11.44 38.38 -25.59
C MET A 27 11.01 37.07 -26.27
N GLU A 28 10.69 36.06 -25.47
CA GLU A 28 10.06 34.86 -25.98
C GLU A 28 8.86 35.23 -26.86
N GLU A 29 8.71 34.57 -28.01
CA GLU A 29 7.65 34.81 -29.00
C GLU A 29 6.24 34.90 -28.37
N ARG A 30 5.98 34.10 -27.36
CA ARG A 30 4.72 34.09 -26.62
C ARG A 30 4.44 35.41 -25.88
N ILE A 31 5.45 35.98 -25.23
CA ILE A 31 5.30 37.23 -24.49
C ILE A 31 5.13 38.39 -25.49
N SER A 32 5.91 38.39 -26.57
CA SER A 32 5.79 39.35 -27.66
C SER A 32 4.38 39.33 -28.28
N ASN A 33 3.81 38.16 -28.54
CA ASN A 33 2.47 38.02 -29.10
C ASN A 33 1.40 38.55 -28.14
N LYS A 34 1.55 38.40 -26.82
CA LYS A 34 0.64 38.97 -25.83
C LYS A 34 0.70 40.50 -25.77
N LEU A 35 1.88 41.06 -25.78
CA LEU A 35 2.07 42.51 -25.81
C LEU A 35 1.41 43.11 -27.06
N LEU A 36 1.62 42.48 -28.22
CA LEU A 36 0.98 42.87 -29.47
C LEU A 36 -0.55 42.78 -29.40
N PHE A 37 -1.07 41.65 -28.90
CA PHE A 37 -2.52 41.44 -28.76
C PHE A 37 -3.17 42.48 -27.83
N MET A 38 -2.50 42.84 -26.73
CA MET A 38 -2.97 43.86 -25.80
C MET A 38 -2.73 45.30 -26.29
N GLY A 39 -2.04 45.48 -27.40
CA GLY A 39 -1.70 46.79 -27.96
C GLY A 39 -0.77 47.60 -27.04
N VAL A 40 0.13 46.91 -26.34
CA VAL A 40 1.20 47.54 -25.55
C VAL A 40 2.35 47.84 -26.48
N THR A 41 2.47 49.12 -26.86
CA THR A 41 3.46 49.66 -27.77
C THR A 41 4.44 50.55 -27.03
N GLN A 42 5.51 50.96 -27.66
CA GLN A 42 6.45 51.95 -27.10
C GLN A 42 5.72 53.26 -26.73
N GLU A 43 4.79 53.73 -27.57
CA GLU A 43 3.94 54.90 -27.29
C GLU A 43 3.06 54.68 -26.06
N THR A 44 2.53 53.45 -25.88
CA THR A 44 1.76 53.07 -24.68
C THR A 44 2.64 53.22 -23.42
N ILE A 45 3.89 52.73 -23.48
CA ILE A 45 4.84 52.79 -22.39
C ILE A 45 5.19 54.26 -22.06
N GLU A 46 5.41 55.09 -23.07
CA GLU A 46 5.68 56.53 -22.89
C GLU A 46 4.49 57.24 -22.23
N HIS A 47 3.26 56.93 -22.62
CA HIS A 47 2.06 57.50 -21.97
C HIS A 47 1.93 57.12 -20.49
N VAL A 48 2.35 55.91 -20.10
CA VAL A 48 2.40 55.49 -18.71
C VAL A 48 3.49 56.22 -17.94
N ARG A 49 4.71 56.33 -18.53
CA ARG A 49 5.82 57.06 -17.93
C ARG A 49 5.56 58.53 -17.75
N ASP A 50 4.84 59.15 -18.68
CA ASP A 50 4.47 60.58 -18.64
C ASP A 50 3.65 60.96 -17.41
N VAL A 51 2.98 60.03 -16.78
CA VAL A 51 2.17 60.25 -15.58
C VAL A 51 2.82 59.75 -14.29
N LEU A 52 3.99 59.14 -14.37
CA LEU A 52 4.79 58.74 -13.21
C LEU A 52 4.93 59.86 -12.16
N PRO A 53 5.32 61.09 -12.53
CA PRO A 53 5.47 62.19 -11.56
C PRO A 53 4.16 62.59 -10.87
N ILE A 54 3.03 62.22 -11.47
CA ILE A 54 1.69 62.56 -10.95
C ILE A 54 1.22 61.47 -9.99
N LEU A 55 1.43 60.20 -10.31
CA LEU A 55 0.96 59.07 -9.56
C LEU A 55 1.88 58.64 -8.42
N LEU A 56 3.22 58.77 -8.61
CA LEU A 56 4.22 58.34 -7.64
C LEU A 56 4.00 58.97 -6.23
N PRO A 57 3.70 60.27 -6.11
CA PRO A 57 3.38 60.88 -4.78
C PRO A 57 2.16 60.28 -4.07
N HIS A 58 1.26 59.64 -4.80
CA HIS A 58 0.07 58.99 -4.27
C HIS A 58 0.20 57.48 -4.05
N LYS A 59 1.42 56.92 -4.22
CA LYS A 59 1.65 55.47 -4.12
C LYS A 59 1.18 54.89 -2.79
N GLU A 60 1.57 55.51 -1.68
CA GLU A 60 1.18 55.06 -0.33
C GLU A 60 -0.36 55.13 -0.14
N GLU A 61 -1.00 56.18 -0.61
CA GLU A 61 -2.45 56.35 -0.56
C GLU A 61 -3.19 55.27 -1.38
N ILE A 62 -2.69 54.96 -2.57
CA ILE A 62 -3.22 53.89 -3.44
C ILE A 62 -3.17 52.55 -2.70
N VAL A 63 -2.01 52.20 -2.11
CA VAL A 63 -1.82 50.94 -1.40
C VAL A 63 -2.66 50.87 -0.15
N GLU A 64 -2.74 51.96 0.63
CA GLU A 64 -3.59 52.00 1.81
C GLU A 64 -5.07 51.80 1.46
N ARG A 65 -5.57 52.52 0.45
CA ARG A 65 -6.91 52.40 -0.04
C ARG A 65 -7.21 50.98 -0.54
N PHE A 66 -6.29 50.40 -1.32
CA PHE A 66 -6.45 49.06 -1.83
C PHE A 66 -6.63 48.04 -0.70
N TYR A 67 -5.74 48.00 0.28
CA TYR A 67 -5.82 47.03 1.38
C TYR A 67 -6.98 47.31 2.32
N LYS A 68 -7.40 48.57 2.49
CA LYS A 68 -8.60 48.90 3.23
C LYS A 68 -9.82 48.23 2.59
N ASP A 69 -9.97 48.31 1.28
CA ASP A 69 -11.12 47.76 0.57
C ASP A 69 -11.04 46.22 0.51
N ILE A 70 -9.86 45.62 0.25
CA ILE A 70 -9.66 44.17 0.25
C ILE A 70 -9.98 43.55 1.62
N THR A 71 -9.58 44.19 2.72
CA THR A 71 -9.80 43.65 4.07
C THR A 71 -11.25 43.79 4.57
N THR A 72 -12.14 44.43 3.80
CA THR A 72 -13.58 44.38 4.08
C THR A 72 -14.20 43.03 3.77
N VAL A 73 -13.53 42.21 2.94
CA VAL A 73 -13.93 40.85 2.59
C VAL A 73 -13.31 39.89 3.60
N ASP A 74 -14.11 39.32 4.47
CA ASP A 74 -13.63 38.47 5.58
C ASP A 74 -12.74 37.31 5.12
N HIS A 75 -13.09 36.63 4.03
CA HIS A 75 -12.31 35.54 3.47
C HIS A 75 -10.89 36.01 3.04
N LEU A 76 -10.80 37.14 2.36
CA LEU A 76 -9.50 37.69 1.93
C LEU A 76 -8.67 38.16 3.13
N LYS A 77 -9.29 38.74 4.13
CA LYS A 77 -8.64 39.11 5.39
C LYS A 77 -8.06 37.91 6.11
N GLN A 78 -8.81 36.80 6.20
CA GLN A 78 -8.32 35.54 6.80
C GLN A 78 -7.14 34.97 6.00
N LEU A 79 -7.24 34.95 4.67
CA LEU A 79 -6.17 34.48 3.80
C LEU A 79 -4.87 35.26 4.00
N ILE A 80 -4.98 36.60 4.06
CA ILE A 80 -3.85 37.50 4.33
C ILE A 80 -3.23 37.17 5.69
N THR A 81 -4.03 37.10 6.75
CA THR A 81 -3.56 36.85 8.12
C THR A 81 -2.86 35.48 8.25
N LYS A 82 -3.33 34.50 7.49
CA LYS A 82 -2.77 33.14 7.49
C LYS A 82 -1.40 33.05 6.83
N HIS A 83 -1.18 33.82 5.76
CA HIS A 83 0.01 33.65 4.90
C HIS A 83 0.99 34.82 4.93
N SER A 84 0.58 36.01 5.42
CA SER A 84 1.43 37.21 5.41
C SER A 84 0.98 38.22 6.48
N THR A 85 1.54 39.41 6.43
CA THR A 85 1.13 40.60 7.20
C THR A 85 0.79 41.74 6.24
N ILE A 86 -0.09 42.64 6.65
CA ILE A 86 -0.45 43.82 5.84
C ILE A 86 0.76 44.67 5.51
N ASP A 87 1.67 44.86 6.47
CA ASP A 87 2.88 45.68 6.24
C ASP A 87 3.80 45.09 5.17
N ARG A 88 4.01 43.76 5.19
CA ARG A 88 4.80 43.08 4.15
C ARG A 88 4.13 43.18 2.77
N LEU A 89 2.83 43.03 2.73
CA LEU A 89 2.07 43.14 1.48
C LEU A 89 2.06 44.58 0.93
N ARG A 90 1.99 45.58 1.80
CA ARG A 90 2.14 47.00 1.40
C ARG A 90 3.45 47.23 0.67
N MET A 91 4.57 46.80 1.25
CA MET A 91 5.90 46.92 0.60
C MET A 91 5.96 46.22 -0.76
N THR A 92 5.37 45.02 -0.87
CA THR A 92 5.32 44.30 -2.14
C THR A 92 4.47 45.01 -3.18
N MET A 93 3.33 45.54 -2.77
CA MET A 93 2.41 46.28 -3.65
C MET A 93 3.01 47.61 -4.11
N GLU A 94 3.74 48.30 -3.24
CA GLU A 94 4.49 49.52 -3.62
C GLU A 94 5.51 49.21 -4.69
N LYS A 95 6.27 48.12 -4.55
CA LYS A 95 7.23 47.67 -5.59
C LYS A 95 6.49 47.30 -6.89
N TYR A 96 5.34 46.65 -6.83
CA TYR A 96 4.53 46.34 -8.00
C TYR A 96 4.07 47.61 -8.74
N ILE A 97 3.55 48.63 -7.99
CA ILE A 97 3.12 49.90 -8.56
C ILE A 97 4.31 50.67 -9.15
N ASP A 98 5.46 50.69 -8.49
CA ASP A 98 6.67 51.30 -9.03
C ASP A 98 7.03 50.68 -10.37
N GLN A 99 7.09 49.37 -10.48
CA GLN A 99 7.38 48.68 -11.75
C GLN A 99 6.34 48.97 -12.83
N LEU A 100 5.02 48.97 -12.46
CA LEU A 100 3.94 49.28 -13.38
C LEU A 100 4.06 50.68 -13.96
N LEU A 101 4.37 51.68 -13.13
CA LEU A 101 4.45 53.09 -13.55
C LEU A 101 5.75 53.43 -14.27
N HIS A 102 6.88 52.82 -13.93
CA HIS A 102 8.13 52.95 -14.70
C HIS A 102 7.99 52.28 -16.07
N ALA A 103 7.13 51.29 -16.18
CA ALA A 103 6.79 50.59 -17.42
C ALA A 103 8.05 50.11 -18.18
N GLU A 104 9.03 49.57 -17.45
CA GLU A 104 10.22 48.90 -18.03
C GLU A 104 9.86 47.42 -18.18
N VAL A 105 9.29 47.06 -19.35
CA VAL A 105 8.86 45.71 -19.62
C VAL A 105 10.04 44.86 -20.07
N ASP A 106 10.87 44.47 -19.10
CA ASP A 106 12.07 43.64 -19.26
C ASP A 106 11.85 42.25 -18.59
N MET A 107 12.89 41.44 -18.53
CA MET A 107 12.84 40.13 -17.90
C MET A 107 12.56 40.18 -16.39
N GLU A 108 13.04 41.22 -15.68
CA GLU A 108 12.73 41.41 -14.25
C GLU A 108 11.25 41.73 -14.05
N TYR A 109 10.68 42.55 -14.92
CA TYR A 109 9.26 42.87 -14.93
C TYR A 109 8.42 41.60 -15.10
N ILE A 110 8.74 40.77 -16.11
CA ILE A 110 8.04 39.49 -16.38
C ILE A 110 8.20 38.51 -15.23
N GLN A 111 9.44 38.36 -14.73
CA GLN A 111 9.70 37.44 -13.62
C GLN A 111 8.90 37.79 -12.35
N THR A 112 8.75 39.07 -12.07
CA THR A 112 7.93 39.52 -10.94
C THR A 112 6.49 39.09 -11.09
N ARG A 113 5.88 39.18 -12.30
CA ARG A 113 4.50 38.75 -12.58
C ARG A 113 4.35 37.23 -12.48
N ILE A 114 5.36 36.49 -12.95
CA ILE A 114 5.39 35.03 -12.78
C ILE A 114 5.37 34.66 -11.30
N ILE A 115 6.24 35.27 -10.49
CA ILE A 115 6.28 35.04 -9.04
C ILE A 115 4.93 35.39 -8.38
N VAL A 116 4.30 36.50 -8.77
CA VAL A 116 2.98 36.89 -8.28
C VAL A 116 1.94 35.79 -8.58
N GLY A 117 1.90 35.27 -9.81
CA GLY A 117 1.01 34.16 -10.22
C GLY A 117 1.24 32.91 -9.38
N GLN A 118 2.49 32.49 -9.22
CA GLN A 118 2.88 31.32 -8.43
C GLN A 118 2.50 31.44 -6.95
N VAL A 119 2.77 32.62 -6.34
CA VAL A 119 2.44 32.86 -4.93
C VAL A 119 0.94 32.82 -4.71
N HIS A 120 0.14 33.45 -5.57
CA HIS A 120 -1.31 33.48 -5.42
C HIS A 120 -1.95 32.12 -5.64
N SER A 121 -1.45 31.31 -6.58
CA SER A 121 -1.85 29.91 -6.75
C SER A 121 -1.53 29.08 -5.49
N ARG A 122 -0.30 29.21 -4.96
CA ARG A 122 0.15 28.45 -3.78
C ARG A 122 -0.68 28.71 -2.53
N ILE A 123 -1.10 29.96 -2.31
CA ILE A 123 -1.96 30.32 -1.18
C ILE A 123 -3.44 30.01 -1.42
N LYS A 124 -3.78 29.42 -2.58
CA LYS A 124 -5.15 29.06 -2.98
C LYS A 124 -6.11 30.26 -3.03
N LEU A 125 -5.62 31.45 -3.38
CA LEU A 125 -6.48 32.55 -3.75
C LEU A 125 -7.22 32.17 -5.04
N THR A 126 -8.51 32.45 -5.19
CA THR A 126 -9.20 32.15 -6.44
C THR A 126 -8.86 33.18 -7.52
N ALA A 127 -8.83 32.76 -8.78
CA ALA A 127 -8.58 33.67 -9.90
C ALA A 127 -9.59 34.84 -9.95
N GLU A 128 -10.83 34.57 -9.57
CA GLU A 128 -11.92 35.56 -9.44
C GLU A 128 -11.50 36.71 -8.51
N HIS A 129 -11.03 36.37 -7.30
CA HIS A 129 -10.63 37.38 -6.30
C HIS A 129 -9.37 38.12 -6.75
N PHE A 130 -8.42 37.44 -7.42
CA PHE A 130 -7.25 38.10 -7.97
C PHE A 130 -7.62 39.11 -9.05
N ILE A 131 -8.46 38.73 -10.01
CA ILE A 131 -8.95 39.60 -11.10
C ILE A 131 -9.69 40.81 -10.54
N ALA A 132 -10.60 40.59 -9.57
CA ALA A 132 -11.36 41.66 -8.92
C ALA A 132 -10.43 42.64 -8.17
N ALA A 133 -9.48 42.12 -7.39
CA ALA A 133 -8.52 42.96 -6.67
C ALA A 133 -7.62 43.76 -7.61
N HIS A 134 -7.11 43.13 -8.66
CA HIS A 134 -6.30 43.81 -9.68
C HIS A 134 -7.09 44.91 -10.37
N HIS A 135 -8.35 44.64 -10.74
CA HIS A 135 -9.23 45.67 -11.32
C HIS A 135 -9.50 46.83 -10.37
N LEU A 136 -9.73 46.55 -9.07
CA LEU A 136 -9.87 47.59 -8.03
C LEU A 136 -8.63 48.47 -7.96
N LEU A 137 -7.42 47.91 -7.97
CA LEU A 137 -6.16 48.66 -8.00
C LEU A 137 -6.11 49.63 -9.18
N ILE A 138 -6.45 49.16 -10.37
CA ILE A 138 -6.42 49.98 -11.58
C ILE A 138 -7.49 51.06 -11.57
N GLN A 139 -8.67 50.77 -11.00
CA GLN A 139 -9.72 51.78 -10.78
C GLN A 139 -9.23 52.93 -9.87
N ILE A 140 -8.55 52.60 -8.76
CA ILE A 140 -7.99 53.58 -7.84
C ILE A 140 -6.99 54.47 -8.58
N ILE A 141 -6.01 53.86 -9.28
CA ILE A 141 -4.99 54.56 -10.06
C ILE A 141 -5.61 55.48 -11.11
N ASN A 142 -6.53 54.93 -11.92
CA ASN A 142 -7.18 55.72 -12.97
C ASN A 142 -8.06 56.86 -12.42
N THR A 143 -8.68 56.68 -11.27
CA THR A 143 -9.50 57.71 -10.64
C THR A 143 -8.63 58.92 -10.20
N ILE A 144 -7.49 58.63 -9.57
CA ILE A 144 -6.51 59.67 -9.18
C ILE A 144 -5.99 60.39 -10.43
N LEU A 145 -5.64 59.60 -11.46
CA LEU A 145 -5.12 60.17 -12.71
C LEU A 145 -6.14 61.12 -13.38
N MET A 146 -7.40 60.67 -13.48
CA MET A 146 -8.46 61.48 -14.06
C MET A 146 -8.70 62.76 -13.26
N GLU A 147 -8.66 62.70 -11.93
CA GLU A 147 -8.78 63.87 -11.07
C GLU A 147 -7.68 64.89 -11.32
N LYS A 148 -6.41 64.41 -11.40
CA LYS A 148 -5.22 65.27 -11.49
C LYS A 148 -5.02 65.90 -12.87
N ILE A 149 -5.40 65.24 -13.96
CA ILE A 149 -5.13 65.69 -15.34
C ILE A 149 -6.36 65.88 -16.19
N HIS A 150 -7.59 66.03 -15.59
CA HIS A 150 -8.83 66.30 -16.30
C HIS A 150 -8.73 67.53 -17.25
N HIS A 151 -7.86 68.51 -16.92
CA HIS A 151 -7.61 69.68 -17.73
C HIS A 151 -6.80 69.42 -19.02
N GLN A 152 -6.24 68.19 -19.20
CA GLN A 152 -5.53 67.74 -20.39
C GLN A 152 -6.21 66.48 -20.98
N PRO A 153 -7.39 66.55 -21.60
CA PRO A 153 -8.21 65.41 -21.94
C PRO A 153 -7.48 64.36 -22.80
N SER A 154 -6.73 64.76 -23.80
CA SER A 154 -6.01 63.83 -24.66
C SER A 154 -4.90 63.07 -23.90
N LYS A 155 -4.17 63.78 -23.05
CA LYS A 155 -3.14 63.14 -22.19
C LYS A 155 -3.81 62.21 -21.20
N MET A 156 -4.89 62.61 -20.58
CA MET A 156 -5.66 61.77 -19.66
C MET A 156 -6.14 60.47 -20.30
N ILE A 157 -6.77 60.57 -21.48
CA ILE A 157 -7.27 59.40 -22.17
C ILE A 157 -6.13 58.44 -22.55
N ASN A 158 -5.03 58.95 -23.15
CA ASN A 158 -3.88 58.15 -23.54
C ASN A 158 -3.25 57.44 -22.34
N SER A 159 -3.08 58.15 -21.23
CA SER A 159 -2.46 57.58 -20.03
C SER A 159 -3.38 56.55 -19.33
N VAL A 160 -4.68 56.80 -19.25
CA VAL A 160 -5.68 55.84 -18.72
C VAL A 160 -5.70 54.58 -19.57
N LEU A 161 -5.73 54.72 -20.90
CA LEU A 161 -5.65 53.56 -21.82
C LEU A 161 -4.31 52.86 -21.70
N GLY A 162 -3.19 53.61 -21.62
CA GLY A 162 -1.86 53.05 -21.45
C GLY A 162 -1.74 52.19 -20.19
N ILE A 163 -2.15 52.72 -19.04
CA ILE A 163 -2.16 52.00 -17.77
C ILE A 163 -3.09 50.79 -17.87
N SER A 164 -4.28 50.93 -18.44
CA SER A 164 -5.23 49.84 -18.59
C SER A 164 -4.72 48.71 -19.48
N LYS A 165 -4.06 49.03 -20.62
CA LYS A 165 -3.43 48.05 -21.50
C LYS A 165 -2.30 47.31 -20.81
N LEU A 166 -1.40 48.01 -20.13
CA LEU A 166 -0.25 47.42 -19.43
C LEU A 166 -0.76 46.55 -18.25
N ALA A 167 -1.72 47.04 -17.50
CA ALA A 167 -2.35 46.28 -16.41
C ALA A 167 -3.09 45.01 -16.93
N ALA A 168 -3.75 45.10 -18.07
CA ALA A 168 -4.39 43.93 -18.69
C ALA A 168 -3.35 42.91 -19.17
N PHE A 169 -2.21 43.33 -19.65
CA PHE A 169 -1.08 42.44 -19.94
C PHE A 169 -0.55 41.79 -18.67
N ASP A 170 -0.32 42.53 -17.58
CA ASP A 170 0.06 42.00 -16.28
C ASP A 170 -0.94 40.93 -15.79
N GLN A 171 -2.23 41.28 -15.83
CA GLN A 171 -3.31 40.38 -15.42
C GLN A 171 -3.33 39.10 -16.25
N GLN A 172 -3.18 39.21 -17.57
CA GLN A 172 -3.13 38.04 -18.48
C GLN A 172 -1.95 37.14 -18.11
N LEU A 173 -0.76 37.72 -17.89
CA LEU A 173 0.44 36.94 -17.58
C LEU A 173 0.32 36.25 -16.20
N ILE A 174 -0.16 36.99 -15.19
CA ILE A 174 -0.30 36.45 -13.83
C ILE A 174 -1.37 35.35 -13.78
N VAL A 175 -2.54 35.56 -14.43
CA VAL A 175 -3.63 34.59 -14.45
C VAL A 175 -3.23 33.33 -15.22
N GLU A 176 -2.46 33.47 -16.30
CA GLU A 176 -1.96 32.32 -17.03
C GLU A 176 -1.05 31.46 -16.17
N VAL A 177 -0.04 32.07 -15.52
CA VAL A 177 0.86 31.37 -14.60
C VAL A 177 0.08 30.75 -13.43
N TYR A 178 -0.89 31.51 -12.88
CA TYR A 178 -1.77 31.00 -11.84
C TYR A 178 -2.54 29.77 -12.29
N MET A 179 -3.13 29.79 -13.48
CA MET A 179 -3.87 28.63 -14.03
C MET A 179 -2.93 27.46 -14.28
N GLU A 180 -1.76 27.72 -14.84
CA GLU A 180 -0.74 26.69 -15.07
C GLU A 180 -0.32 26.00 -13.76
N GLU A 181 -0.01 26.76 -12.72
CA GLU A 181 0.34 26.21 -11.39
C GLU A 181 -0.83 25.45 -10.76
N THR A 182 -2.07 25.92 -10.94
CA THR A 182 -3.26 25.24 -10.45
C THR A 182 -3.46 23.90 -11.17
N PHE A 183 -3.29 23.87 -12.48
CA PHE A 183 -3.37 22.64 -13.26
C PHE A 183 -2.25 21.66 -12.93
N LYS A 184 -1.02 22.15 -12.72
CA LYS A 184 0.09 21.33 -12.25
C LYS A 184 -0.20 20.69 -10.90
N SER A 185 -0.69 21.50 -9.94
CA SER A 185 -1.06 20.97 -8.62
C SER A 185 -2.10 19.85 -8.74
N PHE A 186 -3.13 20.05 -9.57
CA PHE A 186 -4.14 19.03 -9.79
C PHE A 186 -3.58 17.79 -10.49
N LEU A 187 -2.69 17.95 -11.49
CA LEU A 187 -2.00 16.85 -12.14
C LEU A 187 -1.18 16.02 -11.13
N PHE A 188 -0.48 16.69 -10.21
CA PHE A 188 0.29 16.00 -9.18
C PHE A 188 -0.61 15.33 -8.15
N ASP A 189 -1.69 15.97 -7.72
CA ASP A 189 -2.67 15.35 -6.81
C ASP A 189 -3.28 14.07 -7.43
N VAL A 190 -3.64 14.08 -8.73
CA VAL A 190 -4.10 12.89 -9.45
C VAL A 190 -3.00 11.84 -9.57
N SER A 191 -1.76 12.28 -9.81
CA SER A 191 -0.60 11.38 -9.87
C SER A 191 -0.32 10.72 -8.52
N ASP A 192 -0.46 11.43 -7.42
CA ASP A 192 -0.29 10.89 -6.07
C ASP A 192 -1.39 9.87 -5.74
N VAL A 193 -2.64 10.14 -6.08
CA VAL A 193 -3.74 9.16 -5.94
C VAL A 193 -3.46 7.91 -6.76
N LEU A 194 -2.99 8.05 -8.01
CA LEU A 194 -2.58 6.92 -8.84
C LEU A 194 -1.43 6.13 -8.20
N ASN A 195 -0.44 6.81 -7.66
CA ASN A 195 0.67 6.17 -6.95
C ASN A 195 0.17 5.35 -5.76
N ASP A 196 -0.75 5.90 -4.96
CA ASP A 196 -1.32 5.21 -3.82
C ASP A 196 -2.11 3.97 -4.26
N VAL A 197 -2.96 4.11 -5.28
CA VAL A 197 -3.78 3.03 -5.83
C VAL A 197 -2.92 1.93 -6.47
N THR A 198 -1.89 2.27 -7.22
CA THR A 198 -1.00 1.31 -7.89
C THR A 198 0.00 0.64 -6.96
N ASN A 199 0.31 1.24 -5.81
CA ASN A 199 1.13 0.64 -4.75
C ASN A 199 0.34 -0.24 -3.78
N LEU A 200 -0.97 -0.35 -3.94
CA LEU A 200 -1.80 -1.26 -3.17
C LEU A 200 -1.54 -2.71 -3.63
N ASP A 201 -0.38 -3.28 -3.28
CA ASP A 201 -0.11 -4.72 -3.40
C ASP A 201 -1.06 -5.58 -2.54
N THR A 202 -1.99 -4.93 -1.82
CA THR A 202 -2.98 -5.58 -0.94
C THR A 202 -3.91 -6.53 -1.68
N THR A 203 -4.29 -6.20 -2.92
CA THR A 203 -5.19 -7.07 -3.70
C THR A 203 -4.49 -8.34 -4.16
N LYS A 204 -3.24 -8.22 -4.65
CA LYS A 204 -2.39 -9.37 -4.99
C LYS A 204 -2.22 -10.29 -3.80
N LEU A 205 -1.88 -9.69 -2.68
CA LEU A 205 -1.66 -10.39 -1.46
C LEU A 205 -2.93 -11.07 -0.96
N LEU A 206 -4.08 -10.37 -1.04
CA LEU A 206 -5.37 -10.94 -0.67
C LEU A 206 -5.70 -12.16 -1.54
N ILE A 207 -5.51 -12.11 -2.86
CA ILE A 207 -5.70 -13.25 -3.76
C ILE A 207 -4.79 -14.41 -3.35
N THR A 208 -3.49 -14.14 -3.15
CA THR A 208 -2.52 -15.18 -2.75
C THR A 208 -2.86 -15.80 -1.40
N GLU A 209 -3.28 -14.98 -0.42
CA GLU A 209 -3.66 -15.47 0.90
C GLU A 209 -4.97 -16.27 0.87
N MET A 210 -5.91 -15.93 -0.03
CA MET A 210 -7.12 -16.73 -0.21
C MET A 210 -6.80 -18.08 -0.87
N ASP A 211 -5.90 -18.14 -1.84
CA ASP A 211 -5.39 -19.40 -2.39
C ASP A 211 -4.75 -20.27 -1.30
N ASN A 212 -3.95 -19.69 -0.43
CA ASN A 212 -3.35 -20.38 0.71
C ASN A 212 -4.42 -20.92 1.68
N ILE A 213 -5.48 -20.15 1.94
CA ILE A 213 -6.59 -20.59 2.79
C ILE A 213 -7.30 -21.80 2.16
N VAL A 214 -7.55 -21.80 0.87
CA VAL A 214 -8.18 -22.91 0.15
C VAL A 214 -7.30 -24.17 0.22
N ILE A 215 -5.99 -24.03 -0.01
CA ILE A 215 -5.01 -25.11 0.10
C ILE A 215 -4.95 -25.65 1.54
N GLU A 216 -4.89 -24.75 2.52
CA GLU A 216 -4.83 -25.15 3.94
C GLU A 216 -6.12 -25.85 4.38
N SER A 217 -7.27 -25.41 3.88
CA SER A 217 -8.54 -26.10 4.10
C SER A 217 -8.53 -27.54 3.54
N GLN A 218 -7.91 -27.76 2.36
CA GLN A 218 -7.74 -29.11 1.81
C GLN A 218 -6.83 -29.98 2.71
N ASN A 219 -5.75 -29.39 3.23
CA ASN A 219 -4.86 -30.07 4.17
C ASN A 219 -5.59 -30.46 5.48
N ILE A 220 -6.43 -29.54 6.01
CA ILE A 220 -7.26 -29.81 7.19
C ILE A 220 -8.26 -30.94 6.89
N THR A 221 -8.86 -30.98 5.70
CA THR A 221 -9.76 -32.07 5.30
C THR A 221 -9.05 -33.42 5.37
N ALA A 222 -7.85 -33.50 4.74
CA ALA A 222 -7.06 -34.74 4.79
C ALA A 222 -6.66 -35.15 6.22
N ALA A 223 -6.26 -34.18 7.05
CA ALA A 223 -5.93 -34.42 8.45
C ALA A 223 -7.16 -34.87 9.27
N THR A 224 -8.34 -34.33 8.96
CA THR A 224 -9.60 -34.71 9.62
C THR A 224 -10.03 -36.13 9.24
N GLU A 225 -9.83 -36.52 7.97
CA GLU A 225 -10.08 -37.89 7.51
C GLU A 225 -9.13 -38.90 8.21
N GLU A 226 -7.84 -38.57 8.30
CA GLU A 226 -6.86 -39.39 9.00
C GLU A 226 -7.18 -39.51 10.50
N MET A 227 -7.58 -38.40 11.12
CA MET A 227 -7.98 -38.35 12.52
C MET A 227 -9.24 -39.16 12.77
N SER A 228 -10.23 -39.12 11.85
CA SER A 228 -11.45 -39.97 11.91
C SER A 228 -11.10 -41.45 11.84
N ALA A 229 -10.19 -41.85 10.94
CA ALA A 229 -9.69 -43.21 10.85
C ALA A 229 -8.99 -43.68 12.15
N SER A 230 -8.13 -42.79 12.71
CA SER A 230 -7.47 -43.07 13.99
C SER A 230 -8.42 -43.24 15.15
N ILE A 231 -9.49 -42.44 15.21
CA ILE A 231 -10.52 -42.56 16.26
C ILE A 231 -11.28 -43.87 16.12
N MET A 232 -11.65 -44.30 14.90
CA MET A 232 -12.26 -45.58 14.67
C MET A 232 -11.34 -46.74 15.09
N GLU A 233 -10.05 -46.62 14.87
CA GLU A 233 -9.06 -47.59 15.32
C GLU A 233 -8.98 -47.65 16.85
N VAL A 234 -8.98 -46.49 17.53
CA VAL A 234 -9.00 -46.38 19.00
C VAL A 234 -10.29 -47.01 19.55
N ALA A 235 -11.45 -46.77 18.93
CA ALA A 235 -12.72 -47.40 19.30
C ALA A 235 -12.66 -48.91 19.19
N ASP A 236 -12.20 -49.44 18.05
CA ASP A 236 -12.04 -50.89 17.84
C ASP A 236 -11.05 -51.51 18.83
N GLN A 237 -9.97 -50.81 19.10
CA GLN A 237 -8.96 -51.26 20.08
C GLN A 237 -9.52 -51.24 21.51
N SER A 238 -10.35 -50.25 21.85
CA SER A 238 -11.01 -50.17 23.17
C SER A 238 -11.99 -51.33 23.37
N ILE A 239 -12.75 -51.70 22.32
CA ILE A 239 -13.64 -52.88 22.36
C ILE A 239 -12.83 -54.15 22.59
N LYS A 240 -11.70 -54.31 21.87
CA LYS A 240 -10.82 -55.49 22.04
C LYS A 240 -10.21 -55.54 23.44
N VAL A 241 -9.83 -54.37 24.00
CA VAL A 241 -9.32 -54.31 25.37
C VAL A 241 -10.43 -54.71 26.37
N ALA A 242 -11.67 -54.25 26.17
CA ALA A 242 -12.79 -54.63 27.03
C ALA A 242 -13.06 -56.15 26.96
N GLU A 243 -13.14 -56.72 25.73
CA GLU A 243 -13.28 -58.17 25.51
C GLU A 243 -12.15 -58.97 26.17
N ASN A 244 -10.90 -58.54 25.96
CA ASN A 244 -9.72 -59.18 26.57
C ASN A 244 -9.72 -59.06 28.10
N THR A 245 -10.25 -57.95 28.63
CA THR A 245 -10.37 -57.74 30.07
C THR A 245 -11.42 -58.65 30.69
N GLU A 246 -12.57 -58.84 30.00
CA GLU A 246 -13.61 -59.77 30.41
C GLU A 246 -13.13 -61.22 30.37
N GLU A 247 -12.40 -61.59 29.30
CA GLU A 247 -11.77 -62.90 29.18
C GLU A 247 -10.68 -63.11 30.24
N ALA A 248 -9.91 -62.05 30.55
CA ALA A 248 -8.90 -62.07 31.62
C ALA A 248 -9.51 -62.26 33.02
N VAL A 249 -10.69 -61.62 33.28
CA VAL A 249 -11.43 -61.80 34.53
C VAL A 249 -11.95 -63.23 34.62
N ASP A 250 -12.51 -63.80 33.55
CA ASP A 250 -13.01 -65.18 33.48
C ASP A 250 -11.87 -66.20 33.68
N THR A 251 -10.72 -65.92 33.03
CA THR A 251 -9.48 -66.70 33.16
C THR A 251 -8.95 -66.67 34.60
N ALA A 252 -9.00 -65.45 35.24
CA ALA A 252 -8.58 -65.30 36.62
C ALA A 252 -9.55 -66.06 37.59
N ALA A 253 -10.87 -66.04 37.35
CA ALA A 253 -11.83 -66.76 38.12
C ALA A 253 -11.64 -68.29 37.95
N GLN A 254 -11.41 -68.78 36.72
CA GLN A 254 -11.09 -70.20 36.46
C GLN A 254 -9.74 -70.56 37.12
N SER A 255 -8.75 -69.66 37.08
CA SER A 255 -7.46 -69.90 37.74
C SER A 255 -7.57 -69.93 39.24
N LYS A 256 -8.47 -69.12 39.83
CA LYS A 256 -8.84 -69.21 41.26
C LYS A 256 -9.41 -70.54 41.63
N ASP A 257 -10.33 -71.10 40.79
CA ASP A 257 -10.91 -72.46 40.96
C ASP A 257 -9.84 -73.56 40.79
N ILE A 258 -8.91 -73.33 39.86
CA ILE A 258 -7.77 -74.25 39.67
C ILE A 258 -6.76 -74.18 40.82
N ILE A 259 -6.46 -72.96 41.35
CA ILE A 259 -5.59 -72.77 42.53
C ILE A 259 -6.23 -73.40 43.77
N ASN A 260 -7.51 -73.35 43.90
CA ASN A 260 -8.23 -73.96 44.97
C ASN A 260 -8.30 -75.51 44.84
N LYS A 261 -8.11 -76.05 43.62
CA LYS A 261 -8.08 -77.49 43.32
C LYS A 261 -6.66 -78.12 43.33
N ALA A 262 -5.69 -77.31 43.10
CA ALA A 262 -4.39 -77.95 42.99
C ALA A 262 -3.26 -76.93 43.26
N LEU A 263 -2.50 -77.17 44.25
CA LEU A 263 -1.12 -76.69 44.41
C LEU A 263 -0.20 -77.15 43.24
N GLU A 264 -0.81 -77.69 42.13
CA GLU A 264 -0.06 -78.38 41.07
C GLU A 264 0.22 -77.55 39.81
N ASP A 265 -0.49 -76.40 39.58
CA ASP A 265 -0.34 -75.72 38.29
C ASP A 265 0.17 -74.26 38.39
N ILE A 266 1.20 -74.03 39.21
CA ILE A 266 1.90 -72.77 39.23
C ILE A 266 2.46 -72.37 37.85
N GLN A 267 2.58 -73.33 36.96
CA GLN A 267 3.11 -73.11 35.61
C GLN A 267 2.15 -72.37 34.65
N GLU A 268 0.82 -72.50 34.89
CA GLU A 268 -0.17 -71.84 34.06
C GLU A 268 -0.28 -70.35 34.36
N VAL A 269 -0.03 -69.99 35.62
CA VAL A 269 0.08 -68.58 36.06
C VAL A 269 1.27 -67.88 35.33
N GLY A 270 2.38 -68.55 35.08
CA GLY A 270 3.52 -68.06 34.33
C GLY A 270 3.16 -67.69 32.87
N ASN A 271 2.23 -68.45 32.24
CA ASN A 271 1.79 -68.16 30.86
C ASN A 271 0.91 -66.90 30.77
N VAL A 272 0.07 -66.66 31.76
CA VAL A 272 -0.76 -65.44 31.82
C VAL A 272 0.12 -64.18 31.95
N TYR A 273 1.18 -64.26 32.73
CA TYR A 273 2.16 -63.17 32.85
C TYR A 273 2.95 -62.93 31.54
N ALA A 274 3.32 -63.97 30.79
CA ALA A 274 3.99 -63.85 29.48
C ALA A 274 3.12 -63.12 28.44
N ASP A 275 1.77 -63.30 28.51
CA ASP A 275 0.82 -62.61 27.64
C ASP A 275 0.70 -61.14 27.95
N VAL A 276 0.73 -60.81 29.23
CA VAL A 276 0.67 -59.40 29.67
C VAL A 276 1.98 -58.69 29.28
N ILE A 277 3.15 -59.33 29.37
CA ILE A 277 4.41 -58.77 28.91
C ILE A 277 4.39 -58.43 27.39
N ARG A 278 3.82 -59.34 26.57
CA ARG A 278 3.69 -59.11 25.12
C ARG A 278 2.77 -57.90 24.81
N GLN A 279 1.70 -57.72 25.57
CA GLN A 279 0.80 -56.57 25.42
C GLN A 279 1.50 -55.24 25.81
N VAL A 280 2.34 -55.26 26.84
CA VAL A 280 3.12 -54.11 27.26
C VAL A 280 4.20 -53.74 26.23
N ASP A 281 4.86 -54.72 25.63
CA ASP A 281 5.82 -54.51 24.55
C ASP A 281 5.14 -53.94 23.29
N GLN A 282 3.91 -54.40 22.98
CA GLN A 282 3.10 -53.85 21.90
C GLN A 282 2.73 -52.39 22.17
N LEU A 283 2.35 -52.07 23.41
CA LEU A 283 2.02 -50.70 23.81
C LEU A 283 3.25 -49.76 23.70
N ASN A 284 4.42 -50.22 24.08
CA ASN A 284 5.67 -49.46 23.94
C ASN A 284 5.99 -49.15 22.45
N TYR A 285 5.77 -50.10 21.58
CA TYR A 285 5.92 -49.93 20.15
C TYR A 285 4.98 -48.86 19.57
N GLU A 286 3.71 -48.85 19.99
CA GLU A 286 2.74 -47.85 19.52
C GLU A 286 3.01 -46.44 20.07
N ILE A 287 3.55 -46.35 21.31
CA ILE A 287 4.01 -45.08 21.89
C ILE A 287 5.18 -44.50 21.08
N GLU A 288 6.18 -45.31 20.70
CA GLU A 288 7.31 -44.86 19.87
C GLU A 288 6.85 -44.39 18.49
N GLN A 289 5.89 -45.08 17.88
CA GLN A 289 5.33 -44.64 16.59
C GLN A 289 4.61 -43.26 16.74
N THR A 290 3.84 -43.11 17.83
CA THR A 290 3.11 -41.85 18.06
C THR A 290 4.09 -40.68 18.33
N GLN A 291 5.19 -40.92 19.07
CA GLN A 291 6.24 -39.90 19.28
C GLN A 291 6.89 -39.44 17.98
N SER A 292 7.07 -40.37 17.02
CA SER A 292 7.64 -40.03 15.71
C SER A 292 6.74 -39.08 14.90
N VAL A 293 5.41 -39.30 14.95
CA VAL A 293 4.43 -38.44 14.28
C VAL A 293 4.38 -37.03 14.91
N ILE A 294 4.41 -36.95 16.23
CA ILE A 294 4.41 -35.67 16.95
C ILE A 294 5.64 -34.83 16.65
N LYS A 295 6.81 -35.46 16.46
CA LYS A 295 8.04 -34.78 16.06
C LYS A 295 7.90 -34.08 14.70
N VAL A 296 7.28 -34.75 13.71
CA VAL A 296 7.05 -34.17 12.37
C VAL A 296 6.10 -32.95 12.46
N ILE A 297 5.01 -33.06 13.27
CA ILE A 297 4.05 -31.96 13.45
C ILE A 297 4.76 -30.73 14.05
N ARG A 298 5.65 -30.93 15.01
CA ARG A 298 6.43 -29.87 15.64
C ARG A 298 7.35 -29.14 14.64
N GLU A 299 8.01 -29.88 13.76
CA GLU A 299 8.89 -29.31 12.73
C GLU A 299 8.10 -28.42 11.74
N VAL A 300 6.91 -28.86 11.32
CA VAL A 300 6.01 -28.09 10.44
C VAL A 300 5.53 -26.81 11.14
N THR A 301 5.21 -26.91 12.43
CA THR A 301 4.72 -25.77 13.22
C THR A 301 5.82 -24.71 13.41
N ASP A 302 7.06 -25.12 13.67
CA ASP A 302 8.19 -24.19 13.81
C ASP A 302 8.50 -23.48 12.47
N GLN A 303 8.35 -24.17 11.33
CA GLN A 303 8.47 -23.55 9.99
C GLN A 303 7.36 -22.50 9.75
N THR A 304 6.13 -22.81 10.15
CA THR A 304 4.98 -21.89 9.97
C THR A 304 5.15 -20.63 10.82
N ASN A 305 5.65 -20.77 12.05
CA ASN A 305 5.95 -19.64 12.93
C ASN A 305 7.04 -18.71 12.36
N LEU A 306 8.10 -19.29 11.76
CA LEU A 306 9.16 -18.53 11.10
C LEU A 306 8.67 -17.77 9.85
N LEU A 307 7.78 -18.39 9.06
CA LEU A 307 7.16 -17.75 7.90
C LEU A 307 6.27 -16.56 8.31
N ALA A 308 5.49 -16.74 9.38
CA ALA A 308 4.64 -15.69 9.94
C ALA A 308 5.48 -14.53 10.54
N LEU A 309 6.59 -14.83 11.21
CA LEU A 309 7.51 -13.82 11.73
C LEU A 309 8.16 -12.99 10.59
N ASN A 310 8.60 -13.65 9.53
CA ASN A 310 9.16 -12.96 8.37
C ASN A 310 8.13 -12.05 7.68
N ALA A 311 6.87 -12.53 7.58
CA ALA A 311 5.77 -11.73 7.06
C ALA A 311 5.46 -10.51 7.95
N SER A 312 5.52 -10.65 9.30
CA SER A 312 5.34 -9.54 10.25
C SER A 312 6.46 -8.50 10.14
N ILE A 313 7.71 -8.95 9.95
CA ILE A 313 8.86 -8.06 9.79
C ILE A 313 8.74 -7.26 8.49
N GLU A 314 8.35 -7.89 7.38
CA GLU A 314 8.21 -7.22 6.11
C GLU A 314 6.98 -6.27 6.08
N ALA A 315 5.91 -6.65 6.79
CA ALA A 315 4.76 -5.78 7.02
C ALA A 315 5.11 -4.53 7.85
N ALA A 316 5.94 -4.68 8.88
CA ALA A 316 6.46 -3.56 9.68
C ALA A 316 7.38 -2.65 8.85
N ARG A 317 8.15 -3.23 7.93
CA ARG A 317 9.06 -2.51 7.03
C ARG A 317 8.31 -1.67 5.97
N ALA A 318 7.07 -2.06 5.65
CA ALA A 318 6.17 -1.35 4.74
C ALA A 318 5.39 -0.17 5.41
N GLY A 319 5.58 0.07 6.71
CA GLY A 319 5.05 1.25 7.41
C GLY A 319 3.52 1.31 7.45
N GLU A 320 2.95 2.48 7.24
CA GLU A 320 1.48 2.71 7.27
C GLU A 320 0.69 1.83 6.29
N HIS A 321 1.31 1.46 5.17
CA HIS A 321 0.68 0.59 4.16
C HIS A 321 0.67 -0.90 4.55
N GLY A 322 1.47 -1.26 5.55
CA GLY A 322 1.55 -2.63 6.04
C GLY A 322 0.65 -2.96 7.24
N LYS A 323 -0.08 -2.00 7.82
CA LYS A 323 -0.85 -2.19 9.08
C LYS A 323 -1.87 -3.32 9.03
N GLY A 324 -2.63 -3.47 7.95
CA GLY A 324 -3.58 -4.59 7.79
C GLY A 324 -2.87 -5.94 7.70
N PHE A 325 -1.68 -5.92 7.12
CA PHE A 325 -0.84 -7.09 6.94
C PHE A 325 -0.18 -7.56 8.24
N ALA A 326 0.29 -6.63 9.04
CA ALA A 326 0.88 -6.89 10.34
C ALA A 326 -0.13 -7.62 11.27
N VAL A 327 -1.42 -7.26 11.20
CA VAL A 327 -2.47 -7.91 11.99
C VAL A 327 -2.68 -9.37 11.57
N VAL A 328 -2.69 -9.65 10.27
CA VAL A 328 -2.88 -11.02 9.76
C VAL A 328 -1.67 -11.91 10.05
N ALA A 329 -0.47 -11.40 9.83
CA ALA A 329 0.76 -12.10 10.15
C ALA A 329 0.91 -12.39 11.66
N GLU A 330 0.52 -11.46 12.51
CA GLU A 330 0.51 -11.66 13.96
C GLU A 330 -0.54 -12.70 14.37
N GLU A 331 -1.69 -12.76 13.72
CA GLU A 331 -2.72 -13.76 14.00
C GLU A 331 -2.26 -15.18 13.59
N VAL A 332 -1.59 -15.32 12.43
CA VAL A 332 -0.96 -16.58 12.00
C VAL A 332 0.15 -17.01 12.96
N ARG A 333 0.95 -16.05 13.46
CA ARG A 333 1.97 -16.30 14.47
C ARG A 333 1.39 -16.83 15.76
N LYS A 334 0.29 -16.20 16.26
CA LYS A 334 -0.44 -16.66 17.44
C LYS A 334 -1.02 -18.06 17.26
N LEU A 335 -1.54 -18.37 16.08
CA LEU A 335 -2.10 -19.70 15.78
C LEU A 335 -1.01 -20.78 15.75
N ALA A 336 0.15 -20.50 15.17
CA ALA A 336 1.31 -21.37 15.19
C ALA A 336 1.84 -21.58 16.63
N GLU A 337 1.92 -20.53 17.41
CA GLU A 337 2.36 -20.59 18.82
C GLU A 337 1.38 -21.39 19.70
N HIS A 338 0.07 -21.23 19.47
CA HIS A 338 -0.97 -22.05 20.11
C HIS A 338 -0.85 -23.52 19.75
N THR A 339 -0.63 -23.86 18.46
CA THR A 339 -0.43 -25.25 17.99
C THR A 339 0.84 -25.85 18.60
N LYS A 340 1.93 -25.09 18.73
CA LYS A 340 3.16 -25.52 19.41
C LYS A 340 2.90 -25.88 20.87
N THR A 341 2.09 -25.09 21.56
CA THR A 341 1.73 -25.35 22.98
C THR A 341 0.94 -26.67 23.12
N GLN A 342 0.01 -26.94 22.20
CA GLN A 342 -0.76 -28.18 22.18
C GLN A 342 0.12 -29.42 21.89
N THR A 343 1.08 -29.32 20.97
CA THR A 343 2.01 -30.43 20.68
C THR A 343 2.95 -30.75 21.85
N ILE A 344 3.33 -29.75 22.65
CA ILE A 344 4.12 -29.96 23.87
C ILE A 344 3.29 -30.76 24.91
N GLN A 345 2.02 -30.39 25.12
CA GLN A 345 1.13 -31.13 26.04
C GLN A 345 0.94 -32.60 25.65
N ILE A 346 0.84 -32.90 24.36
CA ILE A 346 0.72 -34.28 23.87
C ILE A 346 2.03 -35.06 24.13
N THR A 347 3.18 -34.43 23.96
CA THR A 347 4.50 -35.04 24.24
C THR A 347 4.62 -35.42 25.70
N ASP A 348 4.24 -34.53 26.62
CA ASP A 348 4.27 -34.77 28.05
C ASP A 348 3.38 -35.97 28.47
N ASN A 349 2.19 -36.12 27.83
CA ASN A 349 1.32 -37.24 28.06
C ASN A 349 1.91 -38.58 27.59
N LEU A 350 2.65 -38.61 26.46
CA LEU A 350 3.28 -39.80 25.95
C LEU A 350 4.50 -40.23 26.79
N GLU A 351 5.28 -39.29 27.33
CA GLU A 351 6.36 -39.56 28.26
C GLU A 351 5.83 -40.18 29.58
N SER A 352 4.68 -39.71 30.07
CA SER A 352 3.98 -40.29 31.23
C SER A 352 3.54 -41.75 30.97
N LEU A 353 2.97 -42.04 29.80
CA LEU A 353 2.58 -43.42 29.39
C LEU A 353 3.77 -44.36 29.29
N GLN A 354 4.91 -43.93 28.77
CA GLN A 354 6.14 -44.71 28.71
C GLN A 354 6.72 -45.01 30.10
N SER A 355 6.60 -44.07 31.01
CA SER A 355 7.01 -44.24 32.43
C SER A 355 6.15 -45.33 33.11
N VAL A 356 4.83 -45.30 32.94
CA VAL A 356 3.88 -46.30 33.49
C VAL A 356 4.15 -47.69 32.92
N SER A 357 4.43 -47.83 31.62
CA SER A 357 4.76 -49.12 31.00
C SER A 357 6.03 -49.77 31.59
N ARG A 358 7.07 -48.98 31.81
CA ARG A 358 8.32 -49.46 32.49
C ARG A 358 8.08 -49.84 33.95
N GLN A 359 7.12 -49.21 34.59
CA GLN A 359 6.75 -49.55 35.99
C GLN A 359 5.98 -50.86 36.05
N VAL A 360 5.03 -51.09 35.12
CA VAL A 360 4.29 -52.34 35.01
C VAL A 360 5.21 -53.51 34.70
N THR A 361 6.18 -53.35 33.78
CA THR A 361 7.18 -54.38 33.48
C THR A 361 8.01 -54.76 34.71
N ARG A 362 8.35 -53.79 35.56
CA ARG A 362 9.06 -54.07 36.84
C ARG A 362 8.20 -54.85 37.84
N GLN A 363 6.94 -54.44 38.03
CA GLN A 363 6.03 -55.10 38.96
C GLN A 363 5.78 -56.54 38.57
N ILE A 364 5.71 -56.89 37.28
CA ILE A 364 5.55 -58.25 36.81
C ILE A 364 6.75 -59.12 37.15
N ARG A 365 7.99 -58.65 36.92
CA ARG A 365 9.24 -59.39 37.28
C ARG A 365 9.35 -59.60 38.80
N ASP A 366 8.98 -58.61 39.58
CA ASP A 366 9.04 -58.75 41.04
C ASP A 366 8.00 -59.76 41.54
N THR A 367 6.84 -59.85 40.89
CA THR A 367 5.80 -60.82 41.26
C THR A 367 6.15 -62.22 40.81
N GLU A 368 6.81 -62.39 39.63
CA GLU A 368 7.33 -63.68 39.16
C GLU A 368 8.33 -64.27 40.15
N ASN A 369 9.25 -63.45 40.71
CA ASN A 369 10.21 -63.83 41.74
C ASN A 369 9.52 -64.13 43.09
N LEU A 370 8.35 -63.54 43.36
CA LEU A 370 7.55 -63.80 44.57
C LEU A 370 6.77 -65.10 44.43
N VAL A 371 6.24 -65.43 43.27
CA VAL A 371 5.53 -66.69 43.00
C VAL A 371 6.46 -67.87 43.11
N ASP A 372 7.68 -67.79 42.61
CA ASP A 372 8.71 -68.84 42.77
C ASP A 372 9.13 -69.09 44.24
N ARG A 373 8.97 -68.05 45.07
CA ARG A 373 9.27 -68.18 46.51
C ARG A 373 8.11 -68.69 47.36
N SER A 374 6.89 -68.67 46.81
CA SER A 374 5.68 -68.82 47.63
C SER A 374 4.94 -70.14 47.53
N VAL A 375 5.62 -71.19 47.09
CA VAL A 375 5.04 -72.57 47.13
C VAL A 375 4.56 -72.94 48.56
N ALA A 376 5.09 -72.24 49.59
CA ALA A 376 4.68 -72.42 51.00
C ALA A 376 3.45 -71.59 51.43
N GLU A 377 3.06 -70.54 50.65
CA GLU A 377 2.00 -69.65 51.05
C GLU A 377 0.88 -69.53 50.00
N ALA A 378 0.10 -70.57 49.79
CA ALA A 378 -1.06 -70.63 48.87
C ALA A 378 -2.08 -69.48 49.10
N ARG A 379 -2.06 -68.88 50.28
CA ARG A 379 -2.87 -67.70 50.62
C ARG A 379 -2.47 -66.44 49.87
N ASN A 380 -1.15 -66.27 49.64
CA ASN A 380 -0.69 -65.07 48.94
C ASN A 380 -1.04 -65.08 47.45
N ALA A 381 -1.17 -66.25 46.81
CA ALA A 381 -1.58 -66.39 45.44
C ALA A 381 -3.06 -66.00 45.23
N ASP A 382 -3.95 -66.33 46.18
CA ASP A 382 -5.36 -65.96 46.15
C ASP A 382 -5.55 -64.43 46.24
N GLU A 383 -4.76 -63.76 47.15
CA GLU A 383 -4.76 -62.31 47.23
C GLU A 383 -4.18 -61.63 45.98
N ALA A 384 -3.21 -62.28 45.27
CA ALA A 384 -2.65 -61.74 44.01
C ALA A 384 -3.71 -61.81 42.88
N LEU A 385 -4.51 -62.89 42.82
CA LEU A 385 -5.59 -63.02 41.85
C LEU A 385 -6.74 -62.04 42.11
N GLU A 386 -7.10 -61.81 43.38
CA GLU A 386 -8.08 -60.78 43.72
C GLU A 386 -7.62 -59.39 43.28
N ARG A 387 -6.32 -59.09 43.43
CA ARG A 387 -5.74 -57.83 42.90
C ARG A 387 -5.75 -57.74 41.41
N ILE A 388 -5.56 -58.86 40.69
CA ILE A 388 -5.69 -58.92 39.21
C ILE A 388 -7.11 -58.61 38.80
N VAL A 389 -8.11 -59.23 39.45
CA VAL A 389 -9.53 -58.97 39.17
C VAL A 389 -9.87 -57.51 39.43
N SER A 390 -9.45 -56.95 40.55
CA SER A 390 -9.62 -55.51 40.87
C SER A 390 -8.95 -54.60 39.80
N THR A 391 -7.75 -54.97 39.37
CA THR A 391 -7.04 -54.20 38.30
C THR A 391 -7.76 -54.29 36.96
N MET A 392 -8.30 -55.45 36.62
CA MET A 392 -9.08 -55.63 35.41
C MET A 392 -10.42 -54.87 35.46
N GLN A 393 -11.05 -54.76 36.63
CA GLN A 393 -12.19 -53.88 36.83
C GLN A 393 -11.81 -52.41 36.57
N THR A 394 -10.67 -51.96 37.10
CA THR A 394 -10.17 -50.59 36.85
C THR A 394 -9.85 -50.36 35.38
N ILE A 395 -9.29 -51.37 34.69
CA ILE A 395 -9.02 -51.29 33.24
C ILE A 395 -10.34 -51.20 32.47
N ASN A 396 -11.36 -51.97 32.87
CA ASN A 396 -12.66 -51.96 32.24
C ASN A 396 -13.36 -50.58 32.43
N GLU A 397 -13.26 -49.99 33.62
CA GLU A 397 -13.73 -48.62 33.87
C GLU A 397 -12.99 -47.61 33.01
N SER A 398 -11.65 -47.70 32.94
CA SER A 398 -10.83 -46.82 32.08
C SER A 398 -11.14 -47.01 30.58
N THR A 399 -11.44 -48.21 30.17
CA THR A 399 -11.83 -48.52 28.79
C THR A 399 -13.21 -47.93 28.44
N ALA A 400 -14.14 -47.95 29.40
CA ALA A 400 -15.42 -47.25 29.23
C ALA A 400 -15.28 -45.73 29.15
N GLU A 401 -14.36 -45.16 29.92
CA GLU A 401 -14.02 -43.71 29.82
C GLU A 401 -13.39 -43.38 28.45
N ILE A 402 -12.49 -44.25 27.94
CA ILE A 402 -11.89 -44.08 26.60
C ILE A 402 -12.99 -44.16 25.53
N ALA A 403 -13.94 -45.08 25.64
CA ALA A 403 -15.03 -45.16 24.69
C ALA A 403 -15.89 -43.89 24.69
N ALA A 404 -16.22 -43.34 25.85
CA ALA A 404 -16.94 -42.08 25.98
C ALA A 404 -16.15 -40.89 25.37
N MET A 405 -14.83 -40.82 25.64
CA MET A 405 -13.98 -39.80 25.02
C MET A 405 -13.88 -39.95 23.49
N THR A 406 -13.90 -41.16 22.99
CA THR A 406 -13.89 -41.48 21.54
C THR A 406 -15.15 -40.98 20.86
N GLU A 407 -16.31 -41.13 21.49
CA GLU A 407 -17.59 -40.58 21.00
C GLU A 407 -17.56 -39.05 20.98
N GLU A 408 -17.00 -38.41 22.01
CA GLU A 408 -16.85 -36.96 22.10
C GLU A 408 -15.86 -36.45 21.02
N GLN A 409 -14.74 -37.15 20.83
CA GLN A 409 -13.76 -36.83 19.76
C GLN A 409 -14.40 -37.00 18.37
N THR A 410 -15.20 -38.01 18.15
CA THR A 410 -15.91 -38.21 16.88
C THR A 410 -16.83 -37.03 16.58
N SER A 411 -17.57 -36.55 17.58
CA SER A 411 -18.44 -35.39 17.46
C SER A 411 -17.62 -34.12 17.16
N ALA A 412 -16.50 -33.94 17.85
CA ALA A 412 -15.62 -32.79 17.63
C ALA A 412 -14.99 -32.77 16.22
N ILE A 413 -14.60 -33.93 15.70
CA ILE A 413 -14.07 -34.07 14.34
C ILE A 413 -15.12 -33.73 13.30
N MET A 414 -16.39 -34.20 13.49
CA MET A 414 -17.49 -33.83 12.58
C MET A 414 -17.71 -32.31 12.57
N ASP A 415 -17.62 -31.63 13.72
CA ASP A 415 -17.73 -30.18 13.81
C ASP A 415 -16.54 -29.47 13.10
N ILE A 416 -15.32 -29.99 13.27
CA ILE A 416 -14.13 -29.48 12.56
C ILE A 416 -14.29 -29.64 11.04
N ALA A 417 -14.73 -30.82 10.58
CA ALA A 417 -14.96 -31.07 9.16
C ALA A 417 -16.01 -30.12 8.57
N HIS A 418 -17.11 -29.90 9.30
CA HIS A 418 -18.15 -28.96 8.89
C HIS A 418 -17.63 -27.54 8.79
N ARG A 419 -16.96 -27.04 9.83
CA ARG A 419 -16.37 -25.69 9.85
C ARG A 419 -15.29 -25.52 8.80
N ASN A 420 -14.53 -26.57 8.53
CA ASN A 420 -13.51 -26.51 7.47
C ASN A 420 -14.13 -26.41 6.08
N SER A 421 -15.27 -27.13 5.84
CA SER A 421 -16.05 -26.95 4.62
C SER A 421 -16.56 -25.51 4.45
N GLU A 422 -17.10 -24.93 5.53
CA GLU A 422 -17.51 -23.51 5.51
C GLU A 422 -16.32 -22.56 5.24
N MET A 423 -15.15 -22.85 5.81
CA MET A 423 -13.93 -22.05 5.58
C MET A 423 -13.45 -22.18 4.14
N HIS A 424 -13.53 -23.37 3.54
CA HIS A 424 -13.24 -23.59 2.13
C HIS A 424 -14.14 -22.73 1.22
N ASP A 425 -15.46 -22.78 1.44
CA ASP A 425 -16.43 -22.01 0.67
C ASP A 425 -16.24 -20.50 0.86
N LEU A 426 -15.93 -20.08 2.09
CA LEU A 426 -15.61 -18.67 2.38
C LEU A 426 -14.30 -18.23 1.70
N GLY A 427 -13.30 -19.12 1.63
CA GLY A 427 -12.05 -18.89 0.90
C GLY A 427 -12.30 -18.63 -0.59
N LEU A 428 -13.10 -19.49 -1.23
CA LEU A 428 -13.49 -19.34 -2.65
C LEU A 428 -14.29 -18.05 -2.89
N LEU A 429 -15.26 -17.74 -2.04
CA LEU A 429 -16.05 -16.51 -2.15
C LEU A 429 -15.16 -15.27 -1.95
N SER A 430 -14.23 -15.31 -1.00
CA SER A 430 -13.30 -14.20 -0.75
C SER A 430 -12.34 -13.99 -1.92
N GLN A 431 -11.92 -15.06 -2.59
CA GLN A 431 -11.14 -14.98 -3.83
C GLN A 431 -11.91 -14.28 -4.95
N GLU A 432 -13.21 -14.64 -5.13
CA GLU A 432 -14.08 -13.98 -6.10
C GLU A 432 -14.22 -12.47 -5.80
N VAL A 433 -14.46 -12.11 -4.54
CA VAL A 433 -14.54 -10.71 -4.10
C VAL A 433 -13.21 -9.97 -4.30
N ALA A 434 -12.08 -10.63 -4.03
CA ALA A 434 -10.76 -10.06 -4.26
C ALA A 434 -10.51 -9.76 -5.74
N MET A 435 -10.87 -10.69 -6.63
CA MET A 435 -10.79 -10.49 -8.08
C MET A 435 -11.73 -9.38 -8.56
N ALA A 436 -12.97 -9.33 -8.06
CA ALA A 436 -13.88 -8.23 -8.38
C ALA A 436 -13.34 -6.88 -7.91
N THR A 437 -12.71 -6.83 -6.73
CA THR A 437 -12.05 -5.63 -6.22
C THR A 437 -10.86 -5.22 -7.09
N ALA A 438 -10.05 -6.19 -7.54
CA ALA A 438 -8.95 -5.95 -8.48
C ALA A 438 -9.44 -5.30 -9.78
N ASN A 439 -10.56 -5.78 -10.34
CA ASN A 439 -11.18 -5.18 -11.52
C ASN A 439 -11.60 -3.73 -11.29
N VAL A 440 -12.28 -3.44 -10.17
CA VAL A 440 -12.69 -2.07 -9.84
C VAL A 440 -11.49 -1.14 -9.68
N ILE A 441 -10.42 -1.60 -9.04
CA ILE A 441 -9.18 -0.83 -8.88
C ILE A 441 -8.51 -0.61 -10.24
N TYR A 442 -8.52 -1.62 -11.10
CA TYR A 442 -8.01 -1.50 -12.46
C TYR A 442 -8.76 -0.44 -13.27
N ASP A 443 -10.09 -0.51 -13.31
CA ASP A 443 -10.94 0.44 -14.04
C ASP A 443 -10.73 1.87 -13.51
N LEU A 444 -10.70 2.05 -12.19
CA LEU A 444 -10.43 3.34 -11.56
C LEU A 444 -9.06 3.91 -11.93
N SER A 445 -8.03 3.06 -11.95
CA SER A 445 -6.67 3.47 -12.30
C SER A 445 -6.57 3.87 -13.78
N MET A 446 -7.25 3.16 -14.66
CA MET A 446 -7.32 3.50 -16.10
C MET A 446 -8.06 4.82 -16.33
N GLU A 447 -9.18 5.04 -15.65
CA GLU A 447 -9.93 6.29 -15.72
C GLU A 447 -9.09 7.47 -15.20
N MET A 448 -8.39 7.30 -14.09
CA MET A 448 -7.50 8.33 -13.55
C MET A 448 -6.30 8.62 -14.47
N ASP A 449 -5.72 7.60 -15.13
CA ASP A 449 -4.66 7.85 -16.11
C ASP A 449 -5.19 8.58 -17.36
N GLU A 450 -6.42 8.31 -17.77
CA GLU A 450 -7.08 9.07 -18.85
C GLU A 450 -7.29 10.54 -18.44
N TYR A 451 -7.79 10.81 -17.22
CA TYR A 451 -7.83 12.18 -16.69
C TYR A 451 -6.46 12.84 -16.71
N ARG A 452 -5.43 12.14 -16.23
CA ARG A 452 -4.06 12.65 -16.25
C ARG A 452 -3.57 12.97 -17.66
N ARG A 453 -3.91 12.17 -18.68
CA ARG A 453 -3.55 12.42 -20.08
C ARG A 453 -4.20 13.69 -20.63
N THR A 454 -5.42 14.02 -20.24
CA THR A 454 -6.06 15.27 -20.69
C THR A 454 -5.30 16.52 -20.25
N PHE A 455 -4.58 16.46 -19.13
CA PHE A 455 -3.71 17.59 -18.72
C PHE A 455 -2.49 17.74 -19.62
N PHE A 456 -1.94 16.66 -20.15
CA PHE A 456 -0.82 16.75 -21.11
C PHE A 456 -1.25 17.28 -22.48
N GLU A 457 -2.52 17.14 -22.83
CA GLU A 457 -3.08 17.73 -24.05
C GLU A 457 -3.31 19.24 -23.89
N THR A 458 -3.43 19.73 -22.67
CA THR A 458 -3.43 21.17 -22.39
C THR A 458 -2.00 21.70 -22.48
N ASN A 459 -1.85 22.96 -22.88
CA ASN A 459 -0.53 23.56 -23.13
C ASN A 459 0.23 23.89 -21.83
N ILE A 460 0.36 22.89 -20.92
CA ILE A 460 1.04 23.02 -19.64
C ILE A 460 2.54 22.85 -19.85
N ARG A 461 3.32 23.77 -19.33
CA ARG A 461 4.78 23.68 -19.34
C ARG A 461 5.27 22.98 -18.08
N LEU A 462 5.87 21.81 -18.25
CA LEU A 462 6.55 21.09 -17.19
C LEU A 462 8.03 21.50 -17.18
N ASN A 463 8.53 21.94 -16.04
CA ASN A 463 9.96 22.11 -15.82
C ASN A 463 10.61 20.75 -15.49
N ASP A 464 11.93 20.71 -15.34
CA ASP A 464 12.69 19.48 -15.07
C ASP A 464 12.17 18.73 -13.85
N LYS A 465 11.87 19.44 -12.77
CA LYS A 465 11.30 18.88 -11.54
C LYS A 465 9.90 18.32 -11.75
N ASP A 466 9.04 19.03 -12.49
CA ASP A 466 7.69 18.59 -12.84
C ASP A 466 7.73 17.28 -13.65
N ILE A 467 8.67 17.18 -14.62
CA ILE A 467 8.85 15.99 -15.45
C ILE A 467 9.28 14.79 -14.59
N ILE A 468 10.18 14.98 -13.65
CA ILE A 468 10.62 13.93 -12.73
C ILE A 468 9.46 13.44 -11.87
N THR A 469 8.65 14.35 -11.34
CA THR A 469 7.47 14.00 -10.54
C THR A 469 6.49 13.15 -11.33
N VAL A 470 6.18 13.55 -12.56
CA VAL A 470 5.29 12.79 -13.45
C VAL A 470 5.90 11.45 -13.86
N ALA A 471 7.20 11.41 -14.12
CA ALA A 471 7.90 10.19 -14.53
C ALA A 471 7.88 9.10 -13.45
N LYS A 472 7.87 9.46 -12.17
CA LYS A 472 7.69 8.48 -11.09
C LYS A 472 6.35 7.75 -11.22
N THR A 473 5.27 8.49 -11.44
CA THR A 473 3.94 7.90 -11.66
C THR A 473 3.90 7.05 -12.94
N ASP A 474 4.51 7.51 -14.04
CA ASP A 474 4.57 6.74 -15.29
C ASP A 474 5.22 5.36 -15.09
N HIS A 475 6.28 5.28 -14.27
CA HIS A 475 6.96 4.01 -13.98
C HIS A 475 6.16 3.09 -13.05
N LEU A 476 5.45 3.66 -12.07
CA LEU A 476 4.51 2.90 -11.25
C LEU A 476 3.35 2.34 -12.06
N LEU A 477 2.81 3.13 -12.98
CA LEU A 477 1.75 2.68 -13.90
C LEU A 477 2.22 1.56 -14.81
N TRP A 478 3.45 1.58 -15.32
CA TRP A 478 3.98 0.49 -16.12
C TRP A 478 4.08 -0.80 -15.32
N LYS A 479 4.61 -0.75 -14.09
CA LYS A 479 4.62 -1.89 -13.17
C LYS A 479 3.21 -2.42 -12.93
N TRP A 480 2.25 -1.52 -12.67
CA TRP A 480 0.85 -1.84 -12.45
C TRP A 480 0.18 -2.49 -13.67
N ARG A 481 0.38 -1.96 -14.86
CA ARG A 481 -0.16 -2.53 -16.10
C ARG A 481 0.36 -3.95 -16.34
N VAL A 482 1.66 -4.17 -16.21
CA VAL A 482 2.25 -5.52 -16.36
C VAL A 482 1.66 -6.47 -15.32
N TYR A 483 1.45 -6.03 -14.09
CA TYR A 483 0.78 -6.82 -13.07
C TYR A 483 -0.67 -7.20 -13.46
N ASN A 484 -1.44 -6.26 -14.00
CA ASN A 484 -2.81 -6.54 -14.47
C ASN A 484 -2.84 -7.49 -15.67
N VAL A 485 -1.80 -7.49 -16.52
CA VAL A 485 -1.63 -8.51 -17.56
C VAL A 485 -1.49 -9.90 -16.95
N LEU A 486 -0.65 -10.03 -15.90
CA LEU A 486 -0.45 -11.32 -15.20
C LEU A 486 -1.72 -11.80 -14.49
N LEU A 487 -2.57 -10.89 -14.02
CA LEU A 487 -3.90 -11.22 -13.47
C LEU A 487 -4.96 -11.51 -14.53
N GLY A 488 -4.65 -11.30 -15.82
CA GLY A 488 -5.61 -11.45 -16.91
C GLY A 488 -6.64 -10.32 -17.01
N LEU A 489 -6.42 -9.19 -16.33
CA LEU A 489 -7.31 -8.01 -16.32
C LEU A 489 -7.02 -7.06 -17.49
N GLU A 490 -5.79 -7.03 -18.00
CA GLU A 490 -5.36 -6.16 -19.09
C GLU A 490 -4.84 -6.98 -20.28
N ALA A 491 -5.29 -6.62 -21.49
CA ALA A 491 -4.74 -7.13 -22.74
C ALA A 491 -3.69 -6.12 -23.25
N LEU A 492 -2.42 -6.40 -23.00
CA LEU A 492 -1.30 -5.59 -23.46
C LEU A 492 -0.37 -6.46 -24.31
N GLU A 493 -0.01 -5.98 -25.50
CA GLU A 493 0.96 -6.66 -26.35
C GLU A 493 2.39 -6.19 -26.04
N SER A 494 3.36 -7.10 -26.10
CA SER A 494 4.77 -6.80 -25.82
C SER A 494 5.34 -5.68 -26.73
N GLN A 495 4.78 -5.49 -27.92
CA GLN A 495 5.13 -4.41 -28.85
C GLN A 495 4.61 -3.04 -28.41
N GLN A 496 3.58 -2.99 -27.57
CA GLN A 496 3.00 -1.74 -27.03
C GLN A 496 3.79 -1.20 -25.84
N VAL A 497 4.70 -2.01 -25.27
CA VAL A 497 5.62 -1.54 -24.24
C VAL A 497 6.61 -0.56 -24.86
N SER A 498 6.48 0.73 -24.48
CA SER A 498 7.33 1.81 -24.99
C SER A 498 8.82 1.54 -24.74
N SER A 499 9.67 2.08 -25.60
CA SER A 499 11.12 2.02 -25.33
C SER A 499 11.52 3.04 -24.26
N TYR A 500 12.63 2.77 -23.59
CA TYR A 500 13.19 3.67 -22.59
C TYR A 500 13.63 5.04 -23.19
N GLU A 501 13.87 5.12 -24.50
CA GLU A 501 14.23 6.37 -25.19
C GLU A 501 13.02 7.23 -25.54
N THR A 502 11.87 6.60 -25.80
CA THR A 502 10.65 7.27 -26.29
C THR A 502 9.63 7.56 -25.20
N CYS A 503 9.80 7.03 -24.01
CA CYS A 503 8.97 7.41 -22.85
C CYS A 503 9.29 8.85 -22.42
N ARG A 504 8.41 9.47 -21.62
CA ARG A 504 8.59 10.86 -21.18
C ARG A 504 9.92 11.08 -20.44
N LEU A 505 10.30 10.17 -19.56
CA LEU A 505 11.59 10.23 -18.87
C LEU A 505 12.75 10.12 -19.87
N GLY A 506 12.64 9.22 -20.85
CA GLY A 506 13.66 9.07 -21.89
C GLY A 506 13.83 10.30 -22.75
N LEU A 507 12.71 10.88 -23.22
CA LEU A 507 12.75 12.13 -23.98
C LEU A 507 13.39 13.27 -23.20
N TRP A 508 13.14 13.35 -21.91
CA TRP A 508 13.80 14.32 -21.02
C TRP A 508 15.28 13.98 -20.80
N TYR A 509 15.59 12.71 -20.48
CA TYR A 509 16.94 12.26 -20.15
C TYR A 509 17.94 12.46 -21.29
N TYR A 510 17.51 12.18 -22.52
CA TYR A 510 18.31 12.32 -23.75
C TYR A 510 18.11 13.67 -24.45
N GLY A 511 17.31 14.57 -23.87
CA GLY A 511 17.07 15.91 -24.37
C GLY A 511 18.20 16.90 -24.07
N ASP A 512 17.93 18.16 -24.36
CA ASP A 512 18.89 19.27 -24.13
C ASP A 512 18.79 19.76 -22.66
N LEU A 513 19.55 19.12 -21.77
CA LEU A 513 19.57 19.41 -20.35
C LEU A 513 20.76 20.29 -19.98
N SER A 514 20.62 21.06 -18.89
CA SER A 514 21.70 21.86 -18.36
C SER A 514 22.89 20.99 -17.92
N PRO A 515 24.14 21.45 -18.07
CA PRO A 515 25.31 20.73 -17.58
C PRO A 515 25.27 20.44 -16.07
N GLU A 516 24.55 21.25 -15.31
CA GLU A 516 24.38 21.07 -13.86
C GLU A 516 23.61 19.79 -13.53
N ILE A 517 22.61 19.45 -14.32
CA ILE A 517 21.82 18.21 -14.18
C ILE A 517 22.64 17.02 -14.68
N GLN A 518 23.21 17.10 -15.89
CA GLN A 518 23.95 16.01 -16.52
C GLN A 518 25.20 15.58 -15.72
N ASN A 519 25.79 16.48 -14.94
CA ASN A 519 26.97 16.19 -14.14
C ASN A 519 26.66 15.52 -12.79
N GLN A 520 25.40 15.44 -12.38
CA GLN A 520 25.03 14.78 -11.13
C GLN A 520 25.23 13.26 -11.22
N SER A 521 25.78 12.68 -10.16
CA SER A 521 26.00 11.21 -10.10
C SER A 521 24.69 10.44 -10.17
N VAL A 522 23.64 10.94 -9.53
CA VAL A 522 22.28 10.36 -9.49
C VAL A 522 21.67 10.31 -10.90
N PHE A 523 21.83 11.38 -11.69
CA PHE A 523 21.37 11.41 -13.08
C PHE A 523 22.02 10.30 -13.91
N ARG A 524 23.34 10.12 -13.81
CA ARG A 524 24.04 9.06 -14.57
C ARG A 524 23.67 7.65 -14.12
N GLN A 525 23.36 7.45 -12.84
CA GLN A 525 22.96 6.15 -12.30
C GLN A 525 21.54 5.75 -12.73
N LEU A 526 20.72 6.70 -13.19
CA LEU A 526 19.33 6.47 -13.58
C LEU A 526 19.21 5.63 -14.87
N GLU A 527 20.17 5.71 -15.78
CA GLU A 527 20.07 5.13 -17.13
C GLU A 527 19.86 3.63 -17.13
N GLU A 528 20.70 2.89 -16.42
CA GLU A 528 20.65 1.43 -16.43
C GLU A 528 19.39 0.86 -15.75
N PRO A 529 18.98 1.31 -14.55
CA PRO A 529 17.70 0.91 -13.97
C PRO A 529 16.50 1.27 -14.86
N HIS A 530 16.52 2.43 -15.52
CA HIS A 530 15.46 2.85 -16.43
C HIS A 530 15.33 1.93 -17.65
N LYS A 531 16.46 1.56 -18.28
CA LYS A 531 16.49 0.56 -19.35
C LYS A 531 15.96 -0.80 -18.88
N ALA A 532 16.35 -1.21 -17.67
CA ALA A 532 15.94 -2.48 -17.07
C ALA A 532 14.41 -2.54 -16.90
N VAL A 533 13.76 -1.46 -16.43
CA VAL A 533 12.30 -1.38 -16.30
C VAL A 533 11.61 -1.73 -17.61
N HIS A 534 11.98 -1.06 -18.72
CA HIS A 534 11.33 -1.28 -20.02
C HIS A 534 11.62 -2.68 -20.59
N ASN A 535 12.82 -3.21 -20.37
CA ASN A 535 13.20 -4.54 -20.85
C ASN A 535 12.45 -5.63 -20.09
N TYR A 536 12.40 -5.57 -18.75
CA TYR A 536 11.67 -6.55 -17.94
C TYR A 536 10.15 -6.45 -18.12
N ALA A 537 9.60 -5.24 -18.29
CA ALA A 537 8.20 -5.07 -18.63
C ALA A 537 7.84 -5.79 -19.94
N ARG A 538 8.64 -5.59 -20.99
CA ARG A 538 8.45 -6.28 -22.27
C ARG A 538 8.62 -7.79 -22.14
N GLN A 539 9.64 -8.25 -21.41
CA GLN A 539 9.88 -9.67 -21.19
C GLN A 539 8.73 -10.33 -20.44
N ALA A 540 8.21 -9.71 -19.39
CA ALA A 540 7.08 -10.23 -18.61
C ALA A 540 5.84 -10.41 -19.49
N VAL A 541 5.46 -9.37 -20.27
CA VAL A 541 4.33 -9.43 -21.19
C VAL A 541 4.54 -10.49 -22.27
N GLN A 542 5.74 -10.57 -22.87
CA GLN A 542 6.06 -11.55 -23.90
C GLN A 542 5.99 -12.99 -23.38
N SER A 543 6.49 -13.24 -22.16
CA SER A 543 6.42 -14.56 -21.54
C SER A 543 4.97 -14.95 -21.23
N TYR A 544 4.15 -14.01 -20.79
CA TYR A 544 2.71 -14.22 -20.57
C TYR A 544 1.97 -14.54 -21.90
N GLU A 545 2.23 -13.79 -22.99
CA GLU A 545 1.69 -14.06 -24.33
C GLU A 545 2.02 -15.48 -24.82
N GLN A 546 3.19 -16.00 -24.44
CA GLN A 546 3.65 -17.35 -24.78
C GLN A 546 3.09 -18.44 -23.84
N GLY A 547 2.32 -18.06 -22.81
CA GLY A 547 1.77 -18.99 -21.82
C GLY A 547 2.77 -19.45 -20.76
N ASN A 548 3.96 -18.85 -20.68
CA ASN A 548 4.98 -19.18 -19.68
C ASN A 548 4.83 -18.27 -18.46
N LEU A 549 3.91 -18.63 -17.54
CA LEU A 549 3.60 -17.84 -16.35
C LEU A 549 4.80 -17.69 -15.41
N THR A 550 5.60 -18.75 -15.22
CA THR A 550 6.76 -18.70 -14.31
C THR A 550 7.81 -17.70 -14.77
N ASP A 551 8.12 -17.66 -16.07
CA ASP A 551 9.07 -16.69 -16.60
C ASP A 551 8.48 -15.27 -16.60
N ALA A 552 7.17 -15.14 -16.78
CA ALA A 552 6.48 -13.86 -16.70
C ALA A 552 6.53 -13.29 -15.26
N GLU A 553 6.28 -14.11 -14.24
CA GLU A 553 6.39 -13.74 -12.83
C GLU A 553 7.83 -13.38 -12.44
N ASN A 554 8.81 -14.16 -12.85
CA ASN A 554 10.23 -13.88 -12.62
C ASN A 554 10.66 -12.54 -13.25
N ALA A 555 10.22 -12.28 -14.49
CA ALA A 555 10.48 -11.00 -15.15
C ALA A 555 9.77 -9.83 -14.43
N PHE A 556 8.57 -10.05 -13.92
CA PHE A 556 7.85 -9.06 -13.14
C PHE A 556 8.55 -8.73 -11.81
N GLU A 557 9.10 -9.70 -11.11
CA GLU A 557 9.92 -9.44 -9.90
C GLU A 557 11.15 -8.58 -10.20
N GLN A 558 11.82 -8.81 -11.34
CA GLN A 558 12.95 -7.97 -11.76
C GLN A 558 12.47 -6.56 -12.15
N LEU A 559 11.31 -6.45 -12.80
CA LEU A 559 10.67 -5.17 -13.09
C LEU A 559 10.40 -4.37 -11.81
N GLN A 560 9.84 -5.00 -10.77
CA GLN A 560 9.59 -4.34 -9.48
C GLN A 560 10.88 -3.77 -8.89
N LYS A 561 11.94 -4.57 -8.82
CA LYS A 561 13.24 -4.12 -8.28
C LYS A 561 13.83 -2.95 -9.08
N ALA A 562 13.76 -3.01 -10.41
CA ALA A 562 14.24 -1.95 -11.28
C ALA A 562 13.39 -0.68 -11.13
N SER A 563 12.06 -0.79 -11.05
CA SER A 563 11.14 0.32 -10.85
C SER A 563 11.40 1.03 -9.52
N ASP A 564 11.58 0.29 -8.42
CA ASP A 564 11.88 0.84 -7.10
C ASP A 564 13.21 1.63 -7.10
N GLN A 565 14.22 1.14 -7.83
CA GLN A 565 15.50 1.84 -8.01
C GLN A 565 15.32 3.15 -8.80
N VAL A 566 14.55 3.12 -9.90
CA VAL A 566 14.25 4.32 -10.69
C VAL A 566 13.54 5.36 -9.83
N ILE A 567 12.51 4.97 -9.08
CA ILE A 567 11.74 5.88 -8.22
C ILE A 567 12.62 6.49 -7.11
N ALA A 568 13.50 5.68 -6.50
CA ALA A 568 14.44 6.16 -5.50
C ALA A 568 15.41 7.21 -6.08
N LEU A 569 16.00 6.93 -7.25
CA LEU A 569 16.92 7.85 -7.93
C LEU A 569 16.21 9.11 -8.40
N LEU A 570 15.00 9.03 -8.96
CA LEU A 570 14.19 10.19 -9.33
C LEU A 570 13.85 11.05 -8.10
N SER A 571 13.53 10.41 -6.96
CA SER A 571 13.24 11.13 -5.71
C SER A 571 14.46 11.81 -5.11
N GLU A 572 15.66 11.28 -5.33
CA GLU A 572 16.91 11.92 -4.94
C GLU A 572 17.23 13.09 -5.89
N LEU A 573 17.07 12.89 -7.19
CA LEU A 573 17.30 13.93 -8.21
C LEU A 573 16.35 15.12 -8.03
N GLU A 574 15.07 14.87 -7.71
CA GLU A 574 14.07 15.90 -7.42
C GLU A 574 14.46 16.83 -6.27
N LYS A 575 15.19 16.34 -5.27
CA LYS A 575 15.65 17.15 -4.13
C LYS A 575 16.81 18.08 -4.50
N THR A 576 17.50 17.79 -5.58
CA THR A 576 18.65 18.57 -6.03
C THR A 576 18.27 19.62 -7.09
N LEU A 577 17.08 19.51 -7.67
CA LEU A 577 16.46 20.49 -8.58
C LEU A 577 15.51 21.43 -7.83
#